data_06343fbdc68ce5b41597c7904e0e6c64
#
_entry.id   06343fbdc68ce5b41597c7904e0e6c64
#
_cell.length_a   1.000
_cell.length_b   1.000
_cell.length_c   1.000
_cell.angle_alpha   90.00
_cell.angle_beta   90.00
_cell.angle_gamma   90.00
#
_symmetry.space_group_name_H-M   'P 1'
#
loop_
_entity.id
_entity.type
_entity.pdbx_description
1 polymer ?
#
loop_
_entity_poly.entity_id
_entity_poly.type
_entity_poly.pdbx_seq_one_letter_code
_entity_poly.pdbx_strand_id
1 'polypeptide(L)'
;DEEEQGLVGANNYATMAQNQGDSIMGVINMDAIAWDGNNDDVARIHVRPIANSIALGDTVLAINQRYNLGLNLLINNPGATYSDHAAFWNKNFSALLLIEDWDNDPNPQYHTVQDKMIHYNVPYYHKMAKLALASLAHLAIPVGIASMHESNKQFDGKIYPNPIDDFIQIIFDSHQPSAHIELLDIKGNRVYSAQFKNIQNLNIPTYEFSKGIYILQINTLNKKYSKKIIKK
;
A
#
# COMPACT_ATOMS: atom_id res chain seq x y z
N ASP A 1 -12.44 -4.78 18.22
CA ASP A 1 -12.57 -4.96 19.66
C ASP A 1 -13.00 -6.37 20.02
N GLU A 2 -12.82 -6.72 21.29
CA GLU A 2 -13.25 -8.01 21.85
C GLU A 2 -12.51 -9.21 21.25
N GLU A 3 -11.24 -9.00 20.86
CA GLU A 3 -10.37 -10.07 20.39
C GLU A 3 -10.25 -11.17 21.46
N GLU A 4 -9.97 -10.80 22.70
CA GLU A 4 -9.85 -11.66 23.87
C GLU A 4 -11.17 -12.37 24.27
N GLN A 5 -12.30 -11.96 23.73
CA GLN A 5 -13.63 -12.55 23.95
C GLN A 5 -14.07 -13.47 22.80
N GLY A 6 -13.12 -13.97 22.00
CA GLY A 6 -13.37 -14.87 20.89
C GLY A 6 -13.46 -14.19 19.52
N LEU A 7 -12.66 -13.17 19.30
CA LEU A 7 -12.52 -12.46 18.02
C LEU A 7 -13.85 -11.83 17.55
N VAL A 8 -14.69 -11.34 18.47
CA VAL A 8 -16.07 -10.94 18.16
C VAL A 8 -16.11 -9.86 17.08
N GLY A 9 -15.31 -8.81 17.22
CA GLY A 9 -15.24 -7.71 16.26
C GLY A 9 -14.78 -8.17 14.88
N ALA A 10 -13.67 -8.94 14.82
CA ALA A 10 -13.12 -9.47 13.59
C ALA A 10 -14.07 -10.43 12.87
N ASN A 11 -14.73 -11.33 13.62
CA ASN A 11 -15.75 -12.24 13.08
C ASN A 11 -16.94 -11.51 12.49
N ASN A 12 -17.42 -10.47 13.17
CA ASN A 12 -18.54 -9.67 12.69
C ASN A 12 -18.15 -8.93 11.39
N TYR A 13 -16.98 -8.30 11.38
CA TYR A 13 -16.50 -7.58 10.18
C TYR A 13 -16.28 -8.52 9.00
N ALA A 14 -15.58 -9.64 9.20
CA ALA A 14 -15.32 -10.61 8.14
C ALA A 14 -16.64 -11.22 7.58
N THR A 15 -17.64 -11.44 8.46
CA THR A 15 -18.97 -11.91 8.04
C THR A 15 -19.70 -10.85 7.22
N MET A 16 -19.66 -9.60 7.65
CA MET A 16 -20.27 -8.49 6.92
C MET A 16 -19.63 -8.33 5.54
N ALA A 17 -18.30 -8.31 5.47
CA ALA A 17 -17.56 -8.18 4.22
C ALA A 17 -17.89 -9.32 3.24
N GLN A 18 -17.97 -10.58 3.75
CA GLN A 18 -18.37 -11.72 2.93
C GLN A 18 -19.80 -11.57 2.39
N ASN A 19 -20.74 -11.14 3.22
CA ASN A 19 -22.15 -10.96 2.83
C ASN A 19 -22.34 -9.82 1.82
N GLN A 20 -21.51 -8.79 1.90
CA GLN A 20 -21.52 -7.65 0.97
C GLN A 20 -20.79 -7.97 -0.35
N GLY A 21 -20.04 -9.07 -0.40
CA GLY A 21 -19.23 -9.42 -1.56
C GLY A 21 -17.97 -8.56 -1.71
N ASP A 22 -17.44 -8.05 -0.59
CA ASP A 22 -16.25 -7.22 -0.60
C ASP A 22 -15.03 -7.98 -1.13
N SER A 23 -14.23 -7.30 -1.93
CA SER A 23 -12.95 -7.82 -2.42
C SER A 23 -11.82 -7.40 -1.50
N ILE A 24 -11.50 -8.24 -0.52
CA ILE A 24 -10.36 -8.04 0.38
C ILE A 24 -9.12 -8.69 -0.22
N MET A 25 -8.14 -7.88 -0.63
CA MET A 25 -6.90 -8.38 -1.23
C MET A 25 -6.00 -9.10 -0.22
N GLY A 26 -5.99 -8.64 1.04
CA GLY A 26 -5.22 -9.25 2.12
C GLY A 26 -5.42 -8.51 3.42
N VAL A 27 -5.32 -9.26 4.51
CA VAL A 27 -5.34 -8.73 5.88
C VAL A 27 -3.98 -8.97 6.51
N ILE A 28 -3.35 -7.92 6.99
CA ILE A 28 -2.11 -8.00 7.77
C ILE A 28 -2.50 -7.66 9.20
N ASN A 29 -2.71 -8.69 10.00
CA ASN A 29 -2.94 -8.54 11.43
C ASN A 29 -1.61 -8.39 12.14
N MET A 30 -1.52 -7.42 13.03
CA MET A 30 -0.34 -7.17 13.87
C MET A 30 -0.76 -7.36 15.32
N ASP A 31 -0.11 -8.29 16.01
CA ASP A 31 -0.44 -8.63 17.38
C ASP A 31 0.85 -8.98 18.13
N ALA A 32 1.06 -8.38 19.32
CA ALA A 32 2.29 -8.52 20.10
C ALA A 32 3.56 -8.30 19.21
N ILE A 33 3.94 -7.04 19.00
CA ILE A 33 4.99 -6.68 18.02
C ILE A 33 6.13 -5.85 18.61
N ALA A 34 6.24 -5.77 19.91
CA ALA A 34 7.15 -4.84 20.57
C ALA A 34 8.21 -5.51 21.45
N TRP A 35 8.10 -6.81 21.71
CA TRP A 35 9.06 -7.56 22.49
C TRP A 35 10.08 -8.28 21.59
N ASP A 36 11.35 -8.16 21.96
CA ASP A 36 12.50 -8.86 21.42
C ASP A 36 13.57 -8.80 22.53
N GLY A 37 13.44 -9.71 23.48
CA GLY A 37 14.25 -9.71 24.70
C GLY A 37 15.66 -10.21 24.48
N ASN A 38 15.87 -11.06 23.49
CA ASN A 38 17.17 -11.61 23.13
C ASN A 38 17.92 -10.78 22.05
N ASN A 39 17.26 -9.76 21.47
CA ASN A 39 17.78 -8.87 20.42
C ASN A 39 18.23 -9.58 19.14
N ASP A 40 17.51 -10.60 18.71
CA ASP A 40 17.80 -11.35 17.48
C ASP A 40 16.96 -10.91 16.27
N ASP A 41 16.08 -9.92 16.48
CA ASP A 41 15.17 -9.37 15.46
C ASP A 41 14.22 -10.41 14.82
N VAL A 42 13.98 -11.54 15.48
CA VAL A 42 13.09 -12.58 14.96
C VAL A 42 11.64 -12.14 15.10
N ALA A 43 10.88 -12.31 14.01
CA ALA A 43 9.43 -12.18 14.01
C ALA A 43 8.80 -13.31 13.21
N ARG A 44 7.55 -13.64 13.50
CA ARG A 44 6.84 -14.74 12.87
C ARG A 44 5.70 -14.24 12.00
N ILE A 45 5.54 -14.90 10.87
CA ILE A 45 4.43 -14.71 9.95
C ILE A 45 3.62 -16.00 9.93
N HIS A 46 2.43 -15.97 10.49
CA HIS A 46 1.52 -17.12 10.46
C HIS A 46 0.67 -17.06 9.21
N VAL A 47 0.72 -18.13 8.40
CA VAL A 47 -0.06 -18.29 7.17
C VAL A 47 -0.73 -19.67 7.13
N ARG A 48 -1.75 -19.81 6.30
CA ARG A 48 -2.40 -21.07 5.97
C ARG A 48 -2.71 -21.14 4.47
N PRO A 49 -2.92 -22.33 3.89
CA PRO A 49 -3.32 -22.47 2.49
C PRO A 49 -4.81 -22.11 2.31
N ILE A 50 -5.17 -20.88 2.71
CA ILE A 50 -6.52 -20.32 2.61
C ILE A 50 -6.43 -19.08 1.73
N ALA A 51 -7.22 -19.04 0.67
CA ALA A 51 -7.14 -18.00 -0.37
C ALA A 51 -5.66 -17.79 -0.81
N ASN A 52 -5.18 -16.56 -0.82
CA ASN A 52 -3.79 -16.23 -1.20
C ASN A 52 -2.88 -15.96 0.02
N SER A 53 -3.20 -16.50 1.21
CA SER A 53 -2.48 -16.15 2.45
C SER A 53 -1.00 -16.53 2.42
N ILE A 54 -0.63 -17.64 1.77
CA ILE A 54 0.80 -18.02 1.60
C ILE A 54 1.52 -16.99 0.74
N ALA A 55 0.96 -16.63 -0.43
CA ALA A 55 1.55 -15.63 -1.31
C ALA A 55 1.62 -14.23 -0.65
N LEU A 56 0.67 -13.91 0.24
CA LEU A 56 0.72 -12.71 1.06
C LEU A 56 1.92 -12.73 2.01
N GLY A 57 2.18 -13.87 2.67
CA GLY A 57 3.36 -14.06 3.53
C GLY A 57 4.66 -13.93 2.75
N ASP A 58 4.77 -14.56 1.59
CA ASP A 58 5.93 -14.46 0.70
C ASP A 58 6.18 -13.00 0.26
N THR A 59 5.09 -12.25 0.03
CA THR A 59 5.17 -10.82 -0.29
C THR A 59 5.77 -10.03 0.87
N VAL A 60 5.35 -10.29 2.11
CA VAL A 60 5.89 -9.61 3.31
C VAL A 60 7.38 -9.94 3.51
N LEU A 61 7.80 -11.19 3.27
CA LEU A 61 9.21 -11.58 3.27
C LEU A 61 10.01 -10.79 2.22
N ALA A 62 9.52 -10.72 1.00
CA ALA A 62 10.18 -9.99 -0.09
C ALA A 62 10.30 -8.49 0.21
N ILE A 63 9.30 -7.90 0.88
CA ILE A 63 9.30 -6.50 1.31
C ILE A 63 10.38 -6.25 2.37
N ASN A 64 10.52 -7.12 3.37
CA ASN A 64 11.59 -7.02 4.36
C ASN A 64 12.97 -6.97 3.69
N GLN A 65 13.21 -7.85 2.73
CA GLN A 65 14.46 -7.89 1.96
C GLN A 65 14.63 -6.64 1.09
N ARG A 66 13.59 -6.26 0.33
CA ARG A 66 13.63 -5.14 -0.62
C ARG A 66 13.98 -3.81 0.05
N TYR A 67 13.45 -3.57 1.25
CA TYR A 67 13.68 -2.33 1.99
C TYR A 67 14.76 -2.45 3.06
N ASN A 68 15.42 -3.61 3.14
CA ASN A 68 16.48 -3.90 4.09
C ASN A 68 16.07 -3.52 5.53
N LEU A 69 14.91 -4.01 5.96
CA LEU A 69 14.33 -3.63 7.26
C LEU A 69 15.05 -4.30 8.43
N GLY A 70 15.78 -5.39 8.17
CA GLY A 70 16.65 -6.05 9.15
C GLY A 70 15.89 -6.90 10.17
N LEU A 71 14.72 -7.44 9.82
CA LEU A 71 14.02 -8.46 10.59
C LEU A 71 14.41 -9.86 10.12
N ASN A 72 14.47 -10.80 11.04
CA ASN A 72 14.63 -12.23 10.79
C ASN A 72 13.25 -12.88 10.76
N LEU A 73 12.59 -12.88 9.61
CA LEU A 73 11.23 -13.35 9.48
C LEU A 73 11.15 -14.87 9.30
N LEU A 74 10.35 -15.53 10.12
CA LEU A 74 10.06 -16.97 10.05
C LEU A 74 8.60 -17.20 9.68
N ILE A 75 8.37 -18.11 8.71
CA ILE A 75 7.02 -18.50 8.30
C ILE A 75 6.55 -19.70 9.12
N ASN A 76 5.40 -19.54 9.79
CA ASN A 76 4.67 -20.64 10.42
C ASN A 76 3.51 -21.06 9.51
N ASN A 77 3.59 -22.29 8.98
CA ASN A 77 2.55 -22.91 8.16
C ASN A 77 2.38 -24.39 8.56
N PRO A 78 1.22 -24.82 9.12
CA PRO A 78 0.03 -24.03 9.36
C PRO A 78 0.21 -23.01 10.49
N GLY A 79 -0.25 -21.79 10.26
CA GLY A 79 -0.23 -20.73 11.24
C GLY A 79 -1.25 -20.93 12.38
N ALA A 80 -1.01 -20.30 13.51
CA ALA A 80 -1.95 -20.28 14.64
C ALA A 80 -3.25 -19.53 14.32
N THR A 81 -4.27 -19.70 15.15
CA THR A 81 -5.62 -19.14 14.94
C THR A 81 -6.14 -18.36 16.13
N TYR A 82 -5.24 -17.89 16.98
CA TYR A 82 -5.60 -17.25 18.25
C TYR A 82 -5.78 -15.73 18.17
N SER A 83 -5.64 -15.12 17.00
CA SER A 83 -5.81 -13.67 16.81
C SER A 83 -6.70 -13.35 15.61
N ASP A 84 -7.04 -12.08 15.41
CA ASP A 84 -8.08 -11.56 14.51
C ASP A 84 -7.99 -12.02 13.05
N HIS A 85 -6.79 -12.33 12.54
CA HIS A 85 -6.61 -12.87 11.18
C HIS A 85 -7.39 -14.16 10.94
N ALA A 86 -7.61 -14.97 11.98
CA ALA A 86 -8.31 -16.25 11.88
C ALA A 86 -9.79 -16.07 11.49
N ALA A 87 -10.42 -14.98 11.90
CA ALA A 87 -11.78 -14.64 11.50
C ALA A 87 -11.91 -14.48 9.99
N PHE A 88 -10.90 -13.90 9.35
CA PHE A 88 -10.83 -13.72 7.89
C PHE A 88 -10.56 -15.04 7.18
N TRP A 89 -9.69 -15.90 7.72
CA TRP A 89 -9.49 -17.26 7.19
C TRP A 89 -10.79 -18.06 7.21
N ASN A 90 -11.58 -17.98 8.27
CA ASN A 90 -12.87 -18.65 8.39
C ASN A 90 -13.89 -18.21 7.33
N LYS A 91 -13.68 -17.05 6.71
CA LYS A 91 -14.49 -16.50 5.63
C LYS A 91 -13.81 -16.59 4.26
N ASN A 92 -12.74 -17.39 4.16
CA ASN A 92 -11.96 -17.59 2.94
C ASN A 92 -11.33 -16.30 2.36
N PHE A 93 -10.97 -15.35 3.22
CA PHE A 93 -10.16 -14.21 2.85
C PHE A 93 -8.68 -14.48 3.07
N SER A 94 -7.83 -13.84 2.26
CA SER A 94 -6.38 -13.86 2.45
C SER A 94 -6.02 -13.07 3.72
N ALA A 95 -5.32 -13.70 4.65
CA ALA A 95 -4.88 -13.05 5.88
C ALA A 95 -3.55 -13.63 6.37
N LEU A 96 -2.83 -12.87 7.17
CA LEU A 96 -1.69 -13.34 7.95
C LEU A 96 -1.64 -12.66 9.32
N LEU A 97 -0.95 -13.31 10.26
CA LEU A 97 -0.57 -12.70 11.52
C LEU A 97 0.93 -12.39 11.47
N LEU A 98 1.29 -11.15 11.77
CA LEU A 98 2.66 -10.71 12.03
C LEU A 98 2.80 -10.51 13.53
N ILE A 99 3.69 -11.28 14.17
CA ILE A 99 3.86 -11.33 15.62
C ILE A 99 5.34 -11.45 15.98
N GLU A 100 5.72 -11.05 17.20
CA GLU A 100 7.04 -11.31 17.78
C GLU A 100 7.34 -12.81 17.92
N ASP A 101 8.58 -13.19 18.29
CA ASP A 101 8.96 -14.61 18.41
C ASP A 101 8.35 -15.28 19.64
N TRP A 102 7.04 -15.48 19.60
CA TRP A 102 6.27 -16.08 20.68
C TRP A 102 6.76 -17.47 21.09
N ASP A 103 7.35 -18.21 20.17
CA ASP A 103 7.74 -19.60 20.43
C ASP A 103 9.04 -19.72 21.24
N ASN A 104 10.00 -18.78 21.06
CA ASN A 104 11.32 -18.88 21.66
C ASN A 104 11.68 -17.71 22.59
N ASP A 105 11.05 -16.56 22.44
CA ASP A 105 11.28 -15.35 23.24
C ASP A 105 9.96 -14.67 23.63
N PRO A 106 9.04 -15.38 24.33
CA PRO A 106 7.74 -14.81 24.69
C PRO A 106 7.90 -13.64 25.69
N ASN A 107 7.11 -12.59 25.51
CA ASN A 107 7.07 -11.46 26.43
C ASN A 107 6.62 -11.90 27.84
N PRO A 108 7.49 -11.84 28.86
CA PRO A 108 7.14 -12.27 30.19
C PRO A 108 6.12 -11.37 30.90
N GLN A 109 5.82 -10.21 30.33
CA GLN A 109 4.83 -9.26 30.86
C GLN A 109 3.47 -9.38 30.16
N TYR A 110 3.36 -10.22 29.13
CA TYR A 110 2.15 -10.41 28.35
C TYR A 110 0.92 -10.67 29.23
N HIS A 111 -0.20 -10.01 28.94
CA HIS A 111 -1.45 -10.08 29.71
C HIS A 111 -1.34 -9.69 31.19
N THR A 112 -0.34 -8.88 31.55
CA THR A 112 -0.19 -8.35 32.92
C THR A 112 -0.22 -6.81 32.91
N VAL A 113 -0.48 -6.23 34.08
CA VAL A 113 -0.40 -4.77 34.30
C VAL A 113 1.05 -4.22 34.19
N GLN A 114 2.02 -5.12 34.06
CA GLN A 114 3.43 -4.78 33.89
C GLN A 114 3.82 -4.71 32.41
N ASP A 115 2.94 -5.08 31.48
CA ASP A 115 3.19 -4.89 30.05
C ASP A 115 3.10 -3.39 29.71
N LYS A 116 4.27 -2.75 29.77
CA LYS A 116 4.44 -1.31 29.66
C LYS A 116 5.51 -0.98 28.64
N MET A 117 5.40 0.19 28.04
CA MET A 117 6.34 0.69 27.02
C MET A 117 7.82 0.66 27.44
N ILE A 118 8.11 0.70 28.75
CA ILE A 118 9.50 0.62 29.25
C ILE A 118 10.17 -0.73 28.94
N HIS A 119 9.38 -1.77 28.67
CA HIS A 119 9.85 -3.11 28.34
C HIS A 119 9.92 -3.35 26.82
N TYR A 120 9.48 -2.39 26.00
CA TYR A 120 9.51 -2.52 24.56
C TYR A 120 10.94 -2.44 24.02
N ASN A 121 11.28 -3.32 23.09
CA ASN A 121 12.42 -3.14 22.20
C ASN A 121 12.02 -2.13 21.10
N VAL A 122 12.24 -0.84 21.35
CA VAL A 122 11.81 0.23 20.44
C VAL A 122 12.42 0.12 19.03
N PRO A 123 13.71 -0.23 18.86
CA PRO A 123 14.28 -0.52 17.53
C PRO A 123 13.55 -1.63 16.79
N TYR A 124 13.26 -2.75 17.46
CA TYR A 124 12.50 -3.87 16.90
C TYR A 124 11.08 -3.46 16.52
N TYR A 125 10.35 -2.86 17.46
CA TYR A 125 8.99 -2.32 17.20
C TYR A 125 8.95 -1.40 15.99
N HIS A 126 9.97 -0.54 15.82
CA HIS A 126 10.08 0.34 14.67
C HIS A 126 10.27 -0.44 13.36
N LYS A 127 11.04 -1.54 13.36
CA LYS A 127 11.18 -2.41 12.19
C LYS A 127 9.86 -3.09 11.85
N MET A 128 9.15 -3.62 12.86
CA MET A 128 7.83 -4.24 12.69
C MET A 128 6.81 -3.25 12.11
N ALA A 129 6.74 -2.02 12.64
CA ALA A 129 5.88 -0.97 12.12
C ALA A 129 6.21 -0.58 10.66
N LYS A 130 7.50 -0.48 10.32
CA LYS A 130 7.93 -0.25 8.93
C LYS A 130 7.53 -1.39 8.01
N LEU A 131 7.67 -2.64 8.44
CA LEU A 131 7.29 -3.80 7.66
C LEU A 131 5.79 -3.78 7.35
N ALA A 132 4.96 -3.53 8.36
CA ALA A 132 3.52 -3.45 8.18
C ALA A 132 3.11 -2.30 7.24
N LEU A 133 3.68 -1.11 7.43
CA LEU A 133 3.40 0.04 6.57
C LEU A 133 3.85 -0.19 5.12
N ALA A 134 5.04 -0.75 4.92
CA ALA A 134 5.56 -1.07 3.59
C ALA A 134 4.71 -2.13 2.89
N SER A 135 4.25 -3.14 3.64
CA SER A 135 3.36 -4.18 3.14
C SER A 135 1.99 -3.62 2.74
N LEU A 136 1.40 -2.77 3.57
CA LEU A 136 0.16 -2.06 3.24
C LEU A 136 0.33 -1.20 1.99
N ALA A 137 1.41 -0.42 1.90
CA ALA A 137 1.69 0.43 0.73
C ALA A 137 1.87 -0.37 -0.57
N HIS A 138 2.41 -1.60 -0.49
CA HIS A 138 2.54 -2.51 -1.64
C HIS A 138 1.21 -3.07 -2.11
N LEU A 139 0.29 -3.34 -1.17
CA LEU A 139 -1.02 -3.89 -1.45
C LEU A 139 -2.06 -2.81 -1.77
N ALA A 140 -1.85 -1.59 -1.28
CA ALA A 140 -2.76 -0.48 -1.52
C ALA A 140 -2.72 -0.07 -2.99
N ILE A 141 -3.80 -0.34 -3.72
CA ILE A 141 -4.00 0.17 -5.08
C ILE A 141 -4.81 1.45 -4.95
N PRO A 142 -4.25 2.63 -5.27
CA PRO A 142 -4.99 3.88 -5.18
C PRO A 142 -6.21 3.85 -6.09
N VAL A 143 -7.41 4.00 -5.54
CA VAL A 143 -8.64 4.14 -6.33
C VAL A 143 -8.55 5.44 -7.13
N GLY A 144 -8.56 5.36 -8.47
CA GLY A 144 -8.42 6.52 -9.37
C GLY A 144 -6.99 6.82 -9.84
N ILE A 145 -5.96 6.18 -9.27
CA ILE A 145 -4.62 6.11 -9.85
C ILE A 145 -4.36 4.68 -10.37
N ALA A 146 -5.43 3.95 -10.63
CA ALA A 146 -5.34 2.61 -11.19
C ALA A 146 -4.67 2.67 -12.56
N SER A 147 -3.50 2.11 -12.58
CA SER A 147 -2.51 2.00 -13.64
C SER A 147 -1.49 3.13 -13.72
N MET A 148 -0.73 3.36 -12.63
CA MET A 148 0.70 3.36 -12.84
C MET A 148 1.18 1.90 -12.92
N HIS A 149 0.51 1.04 -13.67
CA HIS A 149 1.24 0.10 -14.48
C HIS A 149 2.17 1.03 -15.27
N GLU A 150 3.47 0.92 -15.06
CA GLU A 150 4.38 1.13 -16.15
C GLU A 150 3.98 0.15 -17.23
N SER A 151 2.90 0.44 -17.95
CA SER A 151 2.94 0.12 -19.34
C SER A 151 4.13 0.93 -19.80
N ASN A 152 5.20 0.27 -20.20
CA ASN A 152 6.31 0.82 -21.00
C ASN A 152 5.78 1.35 -22.33
N LYS A 153 4.60 1.92 -22.35
CA LYS A 153 4.05 2.71 -23.45
C LYS A 153 4.47 4.13 -23.17
N GLN A 154 5.69 4.41 -23.60
CA GLN A 154 6.21 5.76 -23.73
C GLN A 154 5.10 6.64 -24.31
N PHE A 155 4.86 7.82 -23.74
CA PHE A 155 3.94 8.80 -24.30
C PHE A 155 4.33 9.03 -25.77
N ASP A 156 3.39 8.83 -26.67
CA ASP A 156 3.61 9.04 -28.10
C ASP A 156 3.65 10.55 -28.36
N GLY A 157 4.78 11.18 -27.96
CA GLY A 157 4.95 12.61 -28.04
C GLY A 157 5.96 13.17 -27.04
N LYS A 158 5.91 14.47 -26.83
CA LYS A 158 6.79 15.21 -25.92
C LYS A 158 5.98 16.04 -24.96
N ILE A 159 6.45 16.08 -23.68
CA ILE A 159 5.89 16.92 -22.61
C ILE A 159 7.05 17.67 -21.98
N TYR A 160 7.04 18.99 -22.11
CA TYR A 160 8.11 19.86 -21.63
C TYR A 160 7.63 21.31 -21.39
N PRO A 161 8.41 22.16 -20.67
CA PRO A 161 9.56 21.75 -19.89
C PRO A 161 9.14 20.90 -18.66
N ASN A 162 10.07 20.23 -18.01
CA ASN A 162 9.89 19.65 -16.71
C ASN A 162 11.25 19.67 -16.00
N PRO A 163 11.48 20.51 -14.99
CA PRO A 163 10.49 21.35 -14.27
C PRO A 163 9.85 22.44 -15.11
N ILE A 164 8.61 22.81 -14.76
CA ILE A 164 7.81 23.85 -15.42
C ILE A 164 7.89 25.19 -14.69
N ASP A 165 7.73 26.27 -15.44
CA ASP A 165 7.49 27.61 -14.93
C ASP A 165 6.05 28.02 -15.27
N ASP A 166 5.81 28.76 -16.36
CA ASP A 166 4.52 29.37 -16.64
C ASP A 166 3.58 28.52 -17.51
N PHE A 167 4.09 27.46 -18.14
CA PHE A 167 3.27 26.57 -19.00
C PHE A 167 3.83 25.15 -19.07
N ILE A 168 2.97 24.22 -19.51
CA ILE A 168 3.32 22.89 -20.00
C ILE A 168 2.98 22.82 -21.48
N GLN A 169 3.93 22.42 -22.30
CA GLN A 169 3.69 22.07 -23.68
C GLN A 169 3.57 20.55 -23.85
N ILE A 170 2.52 20.12 -24.52
CA ILE A 170 2.26 18.73 -24.89
C ILE A 170 2.21 18.66 -26.42
N ILE A 171 3.10 17.86 -27.01
CA ILE A 171 3.15 17.60 -28.45
C ILE A 171 2.89 16.12 -28.64
N PHE A 172 1.86 15.76 -29.40
CA PHE A 172 1.59 14.39 -29.80
C PHE A 172 2.30 14.07 -31.12
N ASP A 173 2.85 12.87 -31.23
CA ASP A 173 3.50 12.41 -32.49
C ASP A 173 2.49 12.28 -33.65
N SER A 174 1.23 12.05 -33.32
CA SER A 174 0.14 12.02 -34.29
C SER A 174 -1.06 12.85 -33.82
N HIS A 175 -1.86 13.29 -34.76
CA HIS A 175 -3.07 14.05 -34.51
C HIS A 175 -4.06 13.26 -33.63
N GLN A 176 -4.58 13.90 -32.57
CA GLN A 176 -5.55 13.31 -31.66
C GLN A 176 -6.95 13.86 -31.90
N PRO A 177 -7.93 13.01 -32.24
CA PRO A 177 -9.31 13.45 -32.38
C PRO A 177 -9.90 14.06 -31.12
N SER A 178 -9.49 13.53 -29.95
CA SER A 178 -9.90 14.02 -28.64
C SER A 178 -8.86 13.66 -27.59
N ALA A 179 -8.62 14.58 -26.64
CA ALA A 179 -7.85 14.31 -25.44
C ALA A 179 -8.41 15.07 -24.23
N HIS A 180 -8.52 14.39 -23.11
CA HIS A 180 -8.84 14.99 -21.82
C HIS A 180 -7.56 15.11 -21.00
N ILE A 181 -7.25 16.31 -20.57
CA ILE A 181 -6.03 16.65 -19.83
C ILE A 181 -6.41 17.07 -18.43
N GLU A 182 -5.78 16.46 -17.44
CA GLU A 182 -5.95 16.79 -16.02
C GLU A 182 -4.60 16.97 -15.35
N LEU A 183 -4.52 17.91 -14.41
CA LEU A 183 -3.42 17.99 -13.44
C LEU A 183 -3.99 17.83 -12.04
N LEU A 184 -3.36 16.96 -11.26
CA LEU A 184 -3.67 16.70 -9.87
C LEU A 184 -2.51 17.14 -8.99
N ASP A 185 -2.81 17.70 -7.82
CA ASP A 185 -1.80 17.91 -6.78
C ASP A 185 -1.42 16.60 -6.08
N ILE A 186 -0.45 16.63 -5.17
CA ILE A 186 -0.01 15.45 -4.41
C ILE A 186 -1.06 14.88 -3.46
N LYS A 187 -2.15 15.62 -3.19
CA LYS A 187 -3.29 15.17 -2.37
C LYS A 187 -4.39 14.54 -3.24
N GLY A 188 -4.20 14.54 -4.57
CA GLY A 188 -5.17 14.04 -5.52
C GLY A 188 -6.26 15.06 -5.91
N ASN A 189 -6.17 16.31 -5.47
CA ASN A 189 -7.10 17.33 -5.88
C ASN A 189 -6.83 17.75 -7.32
N ARG A 190 -7.88 17.87 -8.11
CA ARG A 190 -7.80 18.33 -9.49
C ARG A 190 -7.61 19.84 -9.51
N VAL A 191 -6.43 20.30 -9.99
CA VAL A 191 -6.08 21.72 -10.13
C VAL A 191 -6.32 22.24 -11.56
N TYR A 192 -6.42 21.33 -12.53
CA TYR A 192 -6.74 21.66 -13.92
C TYR A 192 -7.47 20.50 -14.57
N SER A 193 -8.44 20.80 -15.43
CA SER A 193 -9.13 19.81 -16.26
C SER A 193 -9.70 20.47 -17.51
N ALA A 194 -9.38 19.95 -18.67
CA ALA A 194 -9.93 20.41 -19.94
C ALA A 194 -10.02 19.31 -20.99
N GLN A 195 -11.05 19.40 -21.80
CA GLN A 195 -11.26 18.53 -22.96
C GLN A 195 -10.88 19.27 -24.23
N PHE A 196 -10.06 18.63 -25.03
CA PHE A 196 -9.61 19.16 -26.32
C PHE A 196 -10.06 18.27 -27.49
N LYS A 197 -10.31 18.87 -28.63
CA LYS A 197 -10.66 18.16 -29.85
C LYS A 197 -9.72 18.56 -30.98
N ASN A 198 -9.38 17.57 -31.80
CA ASN A 198 -8.64 17.81 -33.05
C ASN A 198 -7.27 18.48 -32.82
N ILE A 199 -6.43 17.89 -31.94
CA ILE A 199 -5.18 18.48 -31.48
C ILE A 199 -3.94 17.65 -31.80
N GLN A 200 -2.82 18.35 -32.02
CA GLN A 200 -1.50 17.77 -32.08
C GLN A 200 -0.54 18.49 -31.10
N ASN A 201 -0.75 19.78 -30.87
CA ASN A 201 0.04 20.60 -29.97
C ASN A 201 -0.89 21.30 -28.97
N LEU A 202 -0.46 21.39 -27.73
CA LEU A 202 -1.23 21.99 -26.65
C LEU A 202 -0.31 22.74 -25.68
N ASN A 203 -0.71 23.96 -25.31
CA ASN A 203 -0.07 24.74 -24.25
C ASN A 203 -1.06 24.92 -23.11
N ILE A 204 -0.65 24.50 -21.92
CA ILE A 204 -1.44 24.64 -20.68
C ILE A 204 -0.77 25.67 -19.80
N PRO A 205 -1.43 26.80 -19.50
CA PRO A 205 -0.89 27.78 -18.58
C PRO A 205 -0.84 27.25 -17.15
N THR A 206 0.26 27.52 -16.46
CA THR A 206 0.50 27.03 -15.09
C THR A 206 0.98 28.14 -14.14
N TYR A 207 0.91 29.38 -14.55
CA TYR A 207 1.34 30.53 -13.75
C TYR A 207 0.54 30.71 -12.45
N GLU A 208 -0.70 30.19 -12.37
CA GLU A 208 -1.53 30.21 -11.17
C GLU A 208 -1.24 29.05 -10.21
N PHE A 209 -0.44 28.06 -10.63
CA PHE A 209 -0.16 26.90 -9.80
C PHE A 209 0.95 27.18 -8.80
N SER A 210 0.75 26.74 -7.57
CA SER A 210 1.77 26.81 -6.54
C SER A 210 2.98 25.94 -6.88
N LYS A 211 4.15 26.28 -6.34
CA LYS A 211 5.35 25.44 -6.45
C LYS A 211 5.07 24.06 -5.84
N GLY A 212 5.49 23.01 -6.52
CA GLY A 212 5.24 21.66 -6.02
C GLY A 212 5.27 20.57 -7.09
N ILE A 213 4.84 19.39 -6.71
CA ILE A 213 4.73 18.24 -7.59
C ILE A 213 3.27 18.07 -7.99
N TYR A 214 3.06 17.81 -9.28
CA TYR A 214 1.78 17.53 -9.89
C TYR A 214 1.82 16.25 -10.70
N ILE A 215 0.68 15.62 -10.89
CA ILE A 215 0.49 14.48 -11.78
C ILE A 215 -0.32 14.95 -12.98
N LEU A 216 0.31 14.98 -14.14
CA LEU A 216 -0.35 15.22 -15.42
C LEU A 216 -0.96 13.90 -15.89
N GLN A 217 -2.24 13.91 -16.19
CA GLN A 217 -2.96 12.80 -16.82
C GLN A 217 -3.45 13.22 -18.21
N ILE A 218 -3.21 12.37 -19.18
CA ILE A 218 -3.62 12.56 -20.58
C ILE A 218 -4.45 11.36 -20.99
N ASN A 219 -5.74 11.55 -21.22
CA ASN A 219 -6.66 10.52 -21.68
C ASN A 219 -7.07 10.80 -23.11
N THR A 220 -6.63 9.98 -24.05
CA THR A 220 -7.09 9.98 -25.45
C THR A 220 -8.16 8.91 -25.65
N LEU A 221 -8.72 8.80 -26.86
CA LEU A 221 -9.73 7.76 -27.14
C LEU A 221 -9.23 6.33 -26.86
N ASN A 222 -7.94 6.07 -27.11
CA ASN A 222 -7.39 4.72 -27.07
C ASN A 222 -6.32 4.51 -26.00
N LYS A 223 -5.81 5.57 -25.38
CA LYS A 223 -4.66 5.50 -24.47
C LYS A 223 -4.80 6.47 -23.31
N LYS A 224 -4.25 6.05 -22.17
CA LYS A 224 -4.10 6.89 -20.97
C LYS A 224 -2.62 6.99 -20.63
N TYR A 225 -2.18 8.19 -20.30
CA TYR A 225 -0.80 8.48 -19.88
C TYR A 225 -0.80 9.25 -18.58
N SER A 226 0.25 9.06 -17.80
CA SER A 226 0.47 9.80 -16.57
C SER A 226 1.94 10.18 -16.46
N LYS A 227 2.22 11.42 -16.03
CA LYS A 227 3.58 11.91 -15.86
C LYS A 227 3.70 12.84 -14.68
N LYS A 228 4.76 12.64 -13.88
CA LYS A 228 5.12 13.58 -12.81
C LYS A 228 5.65 14.88 -13.41
N ILE A 229 5.11 16.01 -12.96
CA ILE A 229 5.50 17.37 -13.33
C ILE A 229 5.97 18.09 -12.06
N ILE A 230 7.04 18.85 -12.17
CA ILE A 230 7.59 19.65 -11.08
C ILE A 230 7.41 21.11 -11.43
N LYS A 231 6.69 21.90 -10.61
CA LYS A 231 6.54 23.35 -10.71
C LYS A 231 7.60 24.02 -9.81
N LYS A 232 8.40 24.93 -10.39
CA LYS A 232 9.40 25.71 -9.66
C LYS A 232 8.83 26.89 -8.91
#